data_240944122a5ac2278615508d1f8c6bf3
#
_entry.id   240944122a5ac2278615508d1f8c6bf3
#
_cell.length_a   1.000
_cell.length_b   1.000
_cell.length_c   1.000
_cell.angle_alpha   90.00
_cell.angle_beta   90.00
_cell.angle_gamma   90.00
#
_symmetry.space_group_name_H-M   'P 1'
#
loop_
_entity.id
_entity.type
_entity.pdbx_description
1 polymer ?
#
loop_
_entity_poly.entity_id
_entity_poly.type
_entity_poly.pdbx_seq_one_letter_code
_entity_poly.pdbx_strand_id
1 'polypeptide(L)' 'MSKASAKGLATRRAKADLYAEAKLPLIISLQEQGMSLRGIANRLNELGERTIRGNDFNAQQVKLILGRG' A
#
# COMPACT_ATOMS: atom_id res chain seq x y z
N MET A 1 15.40 19.94 6.83
CA MET A 1 15.25 19.48 6.40
C MET A 1 15.09 19.34 5.14
N SER A 2 15.22 19.14 4.57
CA SER A 2 15.23 19.04 3.47
C SER A 2 14.18 18.88 2.73
N LYS A 3 13.31 18.65 3.08
CA LYS A 3 12.30 18.42 2.52
C LYS A 3 11.93 19.29 1.55
N ALA A 4 12.06 20.30 1.65
CA ALA A 4 11.59 21.25 0.74
C ALA A 4 12.07 21.04 -0.64
N SER A 5 13.22 20.58 -0.76
CA SER A 5 13.75 20.42 -2.08
C SER A 5 13.11 19.34 -2.87
N ALA A 6 12.33 18.57 -2.23
CA ALA A 6 11.77 17.45 -2.93
C ALA A 6 10.52 17.76 -3.68
N LYS A 7 10.04 18.98 -3.67
CA LYS A 7 8.88 19.24 -4.29
C LYS A 7 8.92 18.98 -5.70
N GLY A 8 7.99 19.07 -6.41
CA GLY A 8 7.95 18.86 -7.82
C GLY A 8 7.96 17.40 -8.18
N LEU A 9 9.04 16.96 -8.72
CA LEU A 9 9.13 15.59 -9.19
C LEU A 9 8.76 14.58 -8.14
N ALA A 10 9.20 14.82 -6.94
CA ALA A 10 8.99 13.86 -5.89
C ALA A 10 7.58 13.82 -5.37
N THR A 11 6.76 14.78 -5.71
CA THR A 11 5.43 14.83 -5.17
C THR A 11 4.63 13.57 -5.44
N ARG A 12 4.64 13.07 -6.66
CA ARG A 12 3.88 11.88 -7.00
C ARG A 12 4.42 10.66 -6.29
N ARG A 13 5.73 10.54 -6.22
CA ARG A 13 6.32 9.41 -5.53
C ARG A 13 6.00 9.48 -4.06
N ALA A 14 6.07 10.68 -3.49
CA ALA A 14 5.79 10.85 -2.08
C ALA A 14 4.40 10.38 -1.73
N LYS A 15 3.42 10.69 -2.58
CA LYS A 15 2.07 10.24 -2.33
C LYS A 15 1.95 8.73 -2.38
N ALA A 16 2.58 8.10 -3.36
CA ALA A 16 2.52 6.67 -3.48
C ALA A 16 3.23 6.00 -2.30
N ASP A 17 4.35 6.56 -1.88
CA ASP A 17 5.10 6.01 -0.75
C ASP A 17 4.32 6.15 0.54
N LEU A 18 3.70 7.31 0.77
CA LEU A 18 2.90 7.52 1.96
C LEU A 18 1.70 6.59 1.98
N TYR A 19 1.09 6.38 0.83
CA TYR A 19 -0.03 5.48 0.74
C TYR A 19 0.40 4.06 1.12
N ALA A 20 1.51 3.61 0.55
CA ALA A 20 2.02 2.28 0.84
C ALA A 20 2.39 2.15 2.31
N GLU A 21 3.02 3.16 2.88
CA GLU A 21 3.38 3.13 4.29
C GLU A 21 2.15 3.06 5.19
N ALA A 22 1.10 3.75 4.80
CA ALA A 22 -0.13 3.74 5.58
C ALA A 22 -0.81 2.39 5.54
N LYS A 23 -0.69 1.68 4.44
CA LYS A 23 -1.33 0.37 4.30
C LYS A 23 -0.45 -0.77 4.79
N LEU A 24 0.85 -0.55 4.85
CA LEU A 24 1.79 -1.61 5.19
C LEU A 24 1.50 -2.28 6.53
N PRO A 25 1.25 -1.54 7.62
CA PRO A 25 0.97 -2.19 8.89
C PRO A 25 -0.25 -3.11 8.83
N LEU A 26 -1.28 -2.68 8.13
CA LEU A 26 -2.48 -3.49 7.99
C LEU A 26 -2.17 -4.76 7.21
N ILE A 27 -1.45 -4.62 6.10
CA ILE A 27 -1.11 -5.75 5.27
C ILE A 27 -0.21 -6.73 6.03
N ILE A 28 0.75 -6.22 6.77
CA ILE A 28 1.63 -7.07 7.56
C ILE A 28 0.82 -7.83 8.62
N SER A 29 -0.10 -7.14 9.26
CA SER A 29 -0.94 -7.78 10.27
C SER A 29 -1.72 -8.94 9.67
N LEU A 30 -2.29 -8.74 8.50
CA LEU A 30 -3.04 -9.80 7.83
C LEU A 30 -2.11 -10.93 7.40
N GLN A 31 -0.90 -10.59 6.97
CA GLN A 31 0.07 -11.59 6.58
C GLN A 31 0.47 -12.45 7.76
N GLU A 32 0.63 -11.84 8.92
CA GLU A 32 0.97 -12.57 10.13
C GLU A 32 -0.14 -13.51 10.58
N GLN A 33 -1.35 -13.25 10.15
CA GLN A 33 -2.46 -14.14 10.43
C GLN A 33 -2.46 -15.36 9.51
N GLY A 34 -1.49 -15.44 8.62
CA GLY A 34 -1.37 -16.58 7.73
C GLY A 34 -2.09 -16.41 6.40
N MET A 35 -2.52 -15.21 6.09
CA MET A 35 -3.24 -14.99 4.83
C MET A 35 -2.29 -14.89 3.67
N SER A 36 -2.71 -15.45 2.53
CA SER A 36 -1.94 -15.31 1.31
C SER A 36 -2.11 -13.90 0.76
N LEU A 37 -1.30 -13.56 -0.23
CA LEU A 37 -1.43 -12.24 -0.86
C LEU A 37 -2.83 -12.02 -1.40
N ARG A 38 -3.41 -13.06 -1.99
CA ARG A 38 -4.76 -12.97 -2.50
C ARG A 38 -5.77 -12.79 -1.38
N GLY A 39 -5.59 -13.52 -0.30
CA GLY A 39 -6.46 -13.39 0.86
C GLY A 39 -6.40 -11.99 1.45
N ILE A 40 -5.19 -11.45 1.54
CA ILE A 40 -5.01 -10.10 2.04
C ILE A 40 -5.73 -9.10 1.14
N ALA A 41 -5.59 -9.26 -0.18
CA ALA A 41 -6.25 -8.37 -1.12
C ALA A 41 -7.77 -8.44 -0.96
N ASN A 42 -8.31 -9.65 -0.83
CA ASN A 42 -9.73 -9.81 -0.63
C ASN A 42 -10.19 -9.14 0.65
N ARG A 43 -9.41 -9.28 1.70
CA ARG A 43 -9.77 -8.68 2.98
C ARG A 43 -9.77 -7.16 2.88
N LEU A 44 -8.78 -6.60 2.20
CA LEU A 44 -8.73 -5.16 2.01
C LEU A 44 -9.95 -4.66 1.26
N ASN A 45 -10.36 -5.39 0.24
CA ASN A 45 -11.55 -5.03 -0.53
C ASN A 45 -12.79 -5.08 0.35
N GLU A 46 -12.90 -6.08 1.21
CA GLU A 46 -14.02 -6.19 2.13
C GLU A 46 -14.08 -5.03 3.10
N LEU A 47 -12.92 -4.52 3.49
CA LEU A 47 -12.83 -3.40 4.41
C LEU A 47 -13.10 -2.06 3.72
N GLY A 48 -13.29 -2.09 2.42
CA GLY A 48 -13.52 -0.87 1.67
C GLY A 48 -12.26 -0.17 1.25
N GLU A 49 -11.10 -0.80 1.42
CA GLU A 49 -9.85 -0.21 0.99
C GLU A 49 -9.74 -0.25 -0.52
N ARG A 50 -9.03 0.71 -1.07
CA ARG A 50 -8.81 0.78 -2.50
C ARG A 50 -7.35 1.13 -2.76
N THR A 51 -6.88 0.80 -3.96
CA THR A 51 -5.53 1.20 -4.35
C THR A 51 -5.46 2.71 -4.49
N ILE A 52 -4.26 3.22 -4.64
CA ILE A 52 -4.07 4.66 -4.76
C ILE A 52 -4.82 5.22 -5.96
N ARG A 53 -5.12 4.39 -6.93
CA ARG A 53 -5.89 4.81 -8.11
C ARG A 53 -7.38 4.59 -7.93
N GLY A 54 -7.78 4.06 -6.80
CA GLY A 54 -9.20 3.82 -6.56
C GLY A 54 -9.70 2.49 -7.07
N ASN A 55 -8.80 1.59 -7.44
CA ASN A 55 -9.18 0.26 -7.91
C ASN A 55 -9.18 -0.74 -6.78
N ASP A 56 -9.74 -1.91 -7.04
CA ASP A 56 -9.72 -2.99 -6.08
C ASP A 56 -8.31 -3.51 -5.89
N PHE A 57 -8.05 -4.03 -4.71
CA PHE A 57 -6.77 -4.67 -4.45
C PHE A 57 -6.74 -6.05 -5.08
N ASN A 58 -5.54 -6.48 -5.47
CA ASN A 58 -5.30 -7.84 -5.91
C ASN A 58 -3.94 -8.27 -5.36
N ALA A 59 -3.58 -9.51 -5.58
CA ALA A 59 -2.35 -10.06 -5.02
C ALA A 59 -1.12 -9.26 -5.45
N GLN A 60 -1.10 -8.81 -6.69
CA GLN A 60 0.03 -8.06 -7.20
C GLN A 60 0.17 -6.71 -6.48
N GLN A 61 -0.94 -6.04 -6.23
CA GLN A 61 -0.89 -4.77 -5.52
C GLN A 61 -0.38 -4.95 -4.10
N VAL A 62 -0.83 -6.00 -3.43
CA VAL A 62 -0.36 -6.30 -2.09
C VAL A 62 1.13 -6.57 -2.10
N LYS A 63 1.59 -7.35 -3.08
CA LYS A 63 3.00 -7.67 -3.20
C LYS A 63 3.84 -6.42 -3.42
N LEU A 64 3.36 -5.51 -4.24
CA LEU A 64 4.08 -4.28 -4.51
C LEU A 64 4.22 -3.43 -3.25
N ILE A 65 3.17 -3.36 -2.45
CA ILE A 65 3.22 -2.60 -1.21
C ILE A 65 4.20 -3.24 -0.23
N LEU A 66 4.16 -4.55 -0.11
CA LEU A 66 5.10 -5.25 0.76
C LEU A 66 6.54 -5.06 0.30
N GLY A 67 6.73 -5.00 -1.01
CA GLY A 67 8.06 -4.79 -1.55
C GLY A 67 8.65 -3.43 -1.27
N ARG A 68 7.80 -2.46 -0.96
CA ARG A 68 8.28 -1.13 -0.63
C ARG A 68 8.77 -1.04 0.81
N GLY A 69 8.20 -1.84 1.65
CA GLY A 69 8.59 -1.85 3.05
C GLY A 69 9.83 -2.64 3.26
#